data_9cd228b75266cc5d4e9ea0412f158103
#
_entry.id   9cd228b75266cc5d4e9ea0412f158103
#
_cell.length_a   1.000
_cell.length_b   1.000
_cell.length_c   1.000
_cell.angle_alpha   90.00
_cell.angle_beta   90.00
_cell.angle_gamma   90.00
#
_symmetry.space_group_name_H-M   'P 1'
#
loop_
_entity.id
_entity.type
_entity.pdbx_description
1 polymer ?
#
loop_
_entity_poly.entity_id
_entity_poly.type
_entity_poly.pdbx_seq_one_letter_code
_entity_poly.pdbx_strand_id
1 'polypeptide(L)'
;MLLNAKPYVEAKMKELKERLSELDVTPKLAIIQVEGNQASDKYVGNKKKKCAELGIPVELYYFSKDVDSHTIEEKIAELNSNDEVTGILIQLPLPKHLDEQFLINQICPYKDVDGLTWYNIGRLSQGIYAIPPCTPKGVIELMDFYDISLEGKDVLIINDSNLVGKPLA
;
A
#
# COMPACT_ATOMS: atom_id res chain seq x y z
N MET A 1 -16.81 4.70 -22.48
CA MET A 1 -15.36 5.02 -22.57
C MET A 1 -14.60 3.97 -21.76
N LEU A 2 -13.49 3.41 -22.26
CA LEU A 2 -12.65 2.48 -21.50
C LEU A 2 -11.41 3.25 -21.00
N LEU A 3 -11.21 3.30 -19.68
CA LEU A 3 -10.05 3.93 -19.08
C LEU A 3 -8.90 2.91 -19.05
N ASN A 4 -7.92 3.08 -19.93
CA ASN A 4 -6.75 2.20 -19.98
C ASN A 4 -5.68 2.72 -19.00
N ALA A 5 -5.37 1.93 -17.95
CA ALA A 5 -4.37 2.34 -16.96
C ALA A 5 -2.91 2.33 -17.48
N LYS A 6 -2.61 1.68 -18.62
CA LYS A 6 -1.23 1.54 -19.10
C LYS A 6 -0.53 2.88 -19.37
N PRO A 7 -1.13 3.86 -20.11
CA PRO A 7 -0.48 5.14 -20.35
C PRO A 7 -0.23 5.92 -19.05
N TYR A 8 -1.19 5.90 -18.12
CA TYR A 8 -1.04 6.50 -16.80
C TYR A 8 0.14 5.88 -16.02
N VAL A 9 0.20 4.54 -15.98
CA VAL A 9 1.29 3.83 -15.27
C VAL A 9 2.66 4.16 -15.89
N GLU A 10 2.77 4.21 -17.22
CA GLU A 10 4.02 4.58 -17.91
C GLU A 10 4.47 6.01 -17.55
N ALA A 11 3.55 6.97 -17.56
CA ALA A 11 3.82 8.36 -17.18
C ALA A 11 4.26 8.45 -15.70
N LYS A 12 3.53 7.75 -14.80
CA LYS A 12 3.82 7.74 -13.37
C LYS A 12 5.16 7.09 -13.04
N MET A 13 5.51 6.01 -13.73
CA MET A 13 6.81 5.36 -13.56
C MET A 13 7.98 6.28 -13.97
N LYS A 14 7.79 7.10 -15.01
CA LYS A 14 8.78 8.08 -15.41
C LYS A 14 8.94 9.18 -14.36
N GLU A 15 7.84 9.78 -13.91
CA GLU A 15 7.80 10.77 -12.83
C GLU A 15 8.50 10.25 -11.56
N LEU A 16 8.17 9.02 -11.14
CA LEU A 16 8.78 8.41 -9.96
C LEU A 16 10.28 8.19 -10.09
N LYS A 17 10.78 7.82 -11.28
CA LYS A 17 12.23 7.71 -11.52
C LYS A 17 12.94 9.05 -11.39
N GLU A 18 12.37 10.11 -11.93
CA GLU A 18 12.89 11.46 -11.80
C GLU A 18 12.95 11.88 -10.35
N ARG A 19 11.83 11.74 -9.60
CA ARG A 19 11.78 12.07 -8.16
C ARG A 19 12.76 11.24 -7.32
N LEU A 20 12.91 9.95 -7.61
CA LEU A 20 13.87 9.10 -6.89
C LEU A 20 15.31 9.52 -7.11
N SER A 21 15.65 10.05 -8.31
CA SER A 21 17.00 10.55 -8.60
C SER A 21 17.36 11.84 -7.85
N GLU A 22 16.35 12.53 -7.30
CA GLU A 22 16.52 13.77 -6.52
C GLU A 22 16.64 13.51 -5.01
N LEU A 23 16.41 12.27 -4.57
CA LEU A 23 16.50 11.90 -3.15
C LEU A 23 17.94 11.60 -2.74
N ASP A 24 18.37 12.11 -1.60
CA ASP A 24 19.66 11.80 -0.99
C ASP A 24 19.74 10.36 -0.47
N VAL A 25 18.60 9.74 -0.19
CA VAL A 25 18.48 8.38 0.36
C VAL A 25 17.54 7.55 -0.50
N THR A 26 17.98 6.36 -0.87
CA THR A 26 17.10 5.39 -1.58
C THR A 26 16.08 4.80 -0.62
N PRO A 27 14.77 4.95 -0.90
CA PRO A 27 13.74 4.34 -0.06
C PRO A 27 13.84 2.82 -0.11
N LYS A 28 13.54 2.14 1.03
CA LYS A 28 13.53 0.69 1.16
C LYS A 28 12.16 0.21 1.62
N LEU A 29 11.59 -0.78 0.94
CA LEU A 29 10.29 -1.38 1.26
C LEU A 29 10.48 -2.73 1.96
N ALA A 30 9.87 -2.90 3.13
CA ALA A 30 9.72 -4.18 3.80
C ALA A 30 8.32 -4.75 3.53
N ILE A 31 8.22 -5.99 3.06
CA ILE A 31 6.97 -6.70 2.85
C ILE A 31 6.89 -7.87 3.82
N ILE A 32 5.85 -7.91 4.62
CA ILE A 32 5.50 -9.05 5.46
C ILE A 32 4.45 -9.88 4.71
N GLN A 33 4.71 -11.15 4.52
CA GLN A 33 3.80 -12.09 3.86
C GLN A 33 3.69 -13.38 4.65
N VAL A 34 2.47 -13.87 4.83
CA VAL A 34 2.21 -15.19 5.42
C VAL A 34 1.76 -16.15 4.33
N GLU A 35 2.28 -17.38 4.38
CA GLU A 35 1.96 -18.46 3.45
C GLU A 35 0.45 -18.77 3.41
N GLY A 36 -0.05 -19.21 2.26
CA GLY A 36 -1.39 -19.79 2.13
C GLY A 36 -2.27 -19.16 1.05
N ASN A 37 -1.81 -18.10 0.37
CA ASN A 37 -2.58 -17.46 -0.70
C ASN A 37 -1.74 -17.25 -1.97
N GLN A 38 -1.97 -18.06 -3.02
CA GLN A 38 -1.26 -17.96 -4.29
C GLN A 38 -1.45 -16.61 -5.01
N ALA A 39 -2.59 -15.95 -4.81
CA ALA A 39 -2.79 -14.61 -5.37
C ALA A 39 -1.85 -13.60 -4.72
N SER A 40 -1.61 -13.72 -3.40
CA SER A 40 -0.65 -12.89 -2.67
C SER A 40 0.77 -13.04 -3.22
N ASP A 41 1.20 -14.28 -3.56
CA ASP A 41 2.52 -14.53 -4.14
C ASP A 41 2.70 -13.77 -5.46
N LYS A 42 1.67 -13.78 -6.31
CA LYS A 42 1.68 -13.03 -7.57
C LYS A 42 1.72 -11.52 -7.35
N TYR A 43 0.95 -10.99 -6.39
CA TYR A 43 0.93 -9.56 -6.07
C TYR A 43 2.27 -9.10 -5.51
N VAL A 44 2.87 -9.84 -4.58
CA VAL A 44 4.20 -9.54 -4.03
C VAL A 44 5.26 -9.61 -5.13
N GLY A 45 5.20 -10.63 -6.01
CA GLY A 45 6.09 -10.72 -7.17
C GLY A 45 6.01 -9.50 -8.08
N ASN A 46 4.80 -9.00 -8.37
CA ASN A 46 4.60 -7.79 -9.17
C ASN A 46 5.12 -6.53 -8.45
N LYS A 47 4.89 -6.40 -7.13
CA LYS A 47 5.42 -5.29 -6.33
C LYS A 47 6.94 -5.27 -6.37
N LYS A 48 7.59 -6.42 -6.12
CA LYS A 48 9.06 -6.55 -6.20
C LYS A 48 9.60 -6.14 -7.57
N LYS A 49 8.96 -6.61 -8.65
CA LYS A 49 9.35 -6.25 -10.02
C LYS A 49 9.27 -4.74 -10.25
N LYS A 50 8.16 -4.09 -9.83
CA LYS A 50 7.99 -2.65 -9.99
C LYS A 50 8.96 -1.82 -9.15
N CYS A 51 9.23 -2.25 -7.93
CA CYS A 51 10.26 -1.63 -7.10
C CYS A 51 11.65 -1.77 -7.74
N ALA A 52 12.01 -2.95 -8.27
CA ALA A 52 13.27 -3.17 -8.97
C ALA A 52 13.42 -2.29 -10.23
N GLU A 53 12.35 -2.09 -11.01
CA GLU A 53 12.33 -1.17 -12.16
C GLU A 53 12.62 0.29 -11.76
N LEU A 54 12.33 0.65 -10.50
CA LEU A 54 12.57 1.97 -9.91
C LEU A 54 13.87 2.05 -9.09
N GLY A 55 14.60 0.95 -8.91
CA GLY A 55 15.78 0.91 -8.07
C GLY A 55 15.47 0.92 -6.56
N ILE A 56 14.24 0.60 -6.16
CA ILE A 56 13.83 0.53 -4.75
C ILE A 56 14.10 -0.88 -4.22
N PRO A 57 14.99 -1.07 -3.22
CA PRO A 57 15.20 -2.35 -2.55
C PRO A 57 13.93 -2.84 -1.85
N VAL A 58 13.65 -4.14 -1.98
CA VAL A 58 12.52 -4.79 -1.31
C VAL A 58 13.04 -5.95 -0.47
N GLU A 59 12.76 -5.91 0.83
CA GLU A 59 12.96 -7.02 1.75
C GLU A 59 11.65 -7.77 1.96
N LEU A 60 11.65 -9.07 1.69
CA LEU A 60 10.48 -9.94 1.90
C LEU A 60 10.67 -10.80 3.14
N TYR A 61 9.82 -10.62 4.13
CA TYR A 61 9.71 -11.44 5.33
C TYR A 61 8.56 -12.42 5.15
N TYR A 62 8.91 -13.67 4.85
CA TYR A 62 7.94 -14.72 4.53
C TYR A 62 7.79 -15.66 5.73
N PHE A 63 6.57 -15.75 6.24
CA PHE A 63 6.23 -16.58 7.41
C PHE A 63 5.39 -17.79 6.99
N SER A 64 5.51 -18.89 7.76
CA SER A 64 4.66 -20.05 7.57
C SER A 64 3.19 -19.71 7.89
N LYS A 65 2.28 -20.49 7.32
CA LYS A 65 0.84 -20.31 7.55
C LYS A 65 0.42 -20.44 9.02
N ASP A 66 1.21 -21.11 9.85
CA ASP A 66 0.93 -21.39 11.26
C ASP A 66 1.68 -20.44 12.20
N VAL A 67 2.28 -19.35 11.66
CA VAL A 67 2.97 -18.33 12.46
C VAL A 67 2.02 -17.71 13.48
N ASP A 68 2.49 -17.48 14.70
CA ASP A 68 1.73 -16.77 15.72
C ASP A 68 1.80 -15.24 15.53
N SER A 69 0.83 -14.55 16.12
CA SER A 69 0.72 -13.07 16.03
C SER A 69 1.97 -12.39 16.60
N HIS A 70 2.48 -12.89 17.72
CA HIS A 70 3.61 -12.29 18.44
C HIS A 70 4.88 -12.24 17.58
N THR A 71 5.17 -13.30 16.84
CA THR A 71 6.31 -13.34 15.89
C THR A 71 6.22 -12.26 14.82
N ILE A 72 5.01 -11.98 14.31
CA ILE A 72 4.79 -10.91 13.33
C ILE A 72 4.91 -9.54 13.99
N GLU A 73 4.36 -9.37 15.21
CA GLU A 73 4.45 -8.14 15.98
C GLU A 73 5.91 -7.75 16.28
N GLU A 74 6.72 -8.72 16.70
CA GLU A 74 8.16 -8.50 16.92
C GLU A 74 8.85 -8.02 15.63
N LYS A 75 8.53 -8.65 14.50
CA LYS A 75 9.08 -8.22 13.21
C LYS A 75 8.62 -6.81 12.83
N ILE A 76 7.36 -6.46 13.04
CA ILE A 76 6.88 -5.11 12.79
C ILE A 76 7.61 -4.10 13.70
N ALA A 77 7.79 -4.42 14.96
CA ALA A 77 8.51 -3.55 15.91
C ALA A 77 9.97 -3.32 15.48
N GLU A 78 10.66 -4.38 15.05
CA GLU A 78 12.02 -4.30 14.48
C GLU A 78 12.05 -3.37 13.26
N LEU A 79 11.13 -3.56 12.30
CA LEU A 79 11.06 -2.75 11.08
C LEU A 79 10.68 -1.29 11.35
N ASN A 80 9.80 -1.06 12.34
CA ASN A 80 9.47 0.31 12.77
C ASN A 80 10.70 1.07 13.30
N SER A 81 11.57 0.36 14.02
CA SER A 81 12.78 0.93 14.63
C SER A 81 13.97 1.02 13.68
N ASN A 82 13.89 0.39 12.51
CA ASN A 82 14.97 0.41 11.52
C ASN A 82 14.86 1.63 10.61
N ASP A 83 15.76 2.60 10.77
CA ASP A 83 15.78 3.84 9.98
C ASP A 83 16.06 3.62 8.49
N GLU A 84 16.64 2.49 8.09
CA GLU A 84 16.82 2.15 6.69
C GLU A 84 15.52 1.76 5.99
N VAL A 85 14.53 1.26 6.74
CA VAL A 85 13.23 0.87 6.21
C VAL A 85 12.30 2.08 6.16
N THR A 86 11.98 2.54 4.97
CA THR A 86 11.14 3.72 4.75
C THR A 86 9.66 3.38 4.59
N GLY A 87 9.34 2.13 4.22
CA GLY A 87 7.97 1.67 4.07
C GLY A 87 7.78 0.23 4.51
N ILE A 88 6.63 -0.05 5.14
CA ILE A 88 6.23 -1.38 5.61
C ILE A 88 4.86 -1.70 5.03
N LEU A 89 4.71 -2.93 4.57
CA LEU A 89 3.48 -3.47 3.99
C LEU A 89 3.23 -4.88 4.53
N ILE A 90 2.01 -5.14 5.00
CA ILE A 90 1.53 -6.50 5.27
C ILE A 90 0.69 -6.94 4.08
N GLN A 91 1.10 -8.00 3.40
CA GLN A 91 0.34 -8.53 2.27
C GLN A 91 -0.90 -9.28 2.74
N LEU A 92 -2.06 -8.74 2.41
CA LEU A 92 -3.36 -9.35 2.72
C LEU A 92 -3.83 -10.32 1.60
N PRO A 93 -4.73 -11.27 1.93
CA PRO A 93 -5.26 -11.55 3.27
C PRO A 93 -4.29 -12.37 4.14
N LEU A 94 -4.43 -12.26 5.45
CA LEU A 94 -3.77 -13.13 6.43
C LEU A 94 -4.59 -14.39 6.71
N PRO A 95 -3.98 -15.46 7.26
CA PRO A 95 -4.71 -16.60 7.82
C PRO A 95 -5.70 -16.17 8.92
N LYS A 96 -6.86 -16.86 9.01
CA LYS A 96 -7.97 -16.48 9.90
C LYS A 96 -7.65 -16.41 11.40
N HIS A 97 -6.59 -17.05 11.86
CA HIS A 97 -6.16 -17.01 13.26
C HIS A 97 -5.39 -15.74 13.63
N LEU A 98 -5.00 -14.94 12.62
CA LEU A 98 -4.33 -13.66 12.80
C LEU A 98 -5.35 -12.51 12.67
N ASP A 99 -5.28 -11.56 13.57
CA ASP A 99 -6.07 -10.32 13.47
C ASP A 99 -5.34 -9.33 12.53
N GLU A 100 -5.82 -9.26 11.28
CA GLU A 100 -5.26 -8.39 10.25
C GLU A 100 -5.22 -6.92 10.69
N GLN A 101 -6.33 -6.45 11.28
CA GLN A 101 -6.46 -5.06 11.64
C GLN A 101 -5.56 -4.70 12.83
N PHE A 102 -5.44 -5.60 13.80
CA PHE A 102 -4.52 -5.44 14.91
C PHE A 102 -3.07 -5.33 14.41
N LEU A 103 -2.62 -6.27 13.56
CA LEU A 103 -1.25 -6.29 13.03
C LEU A 103 -0.94 -5.07 12.16
N ILE A 104 -1.86 -4.64 11.30
CA ILE A 104 -1.70 -3.44 10.50
C ILE A 104 -1.47 -2.21 11.39
N ASN A 105 -2.19 -2.11 12.50
CA ASN A 105 -2.06 -0.98 13.42
C ASN A 105 -0.80 -0.98 14.28
N GLN A 106 0.00 -2.05 14.26
CA GLN A 106 1.36 -2.05 14.83
C GLN A 106 2.37 -1.33 13.93
N ILE A 107 2.06 -1.13 12.64
CA ILE A 107 2.94 -0.39 11.72
C ILE A 107 2.99 1.08 12.12
N CYS A 108 4.19 1.65 12.18
CA CYS A 108 4.36 3.10 12.33
C CYS A 108 3.61 3.83 11.19
N PRO A 109 2.66 4.73 11.50
CA PRO A 109 1.82 5.37 10.48
C PRO A 109 2.59 6.08 9.35
N TYR A 110 3.80 6.54 9.63
CA TYR A 110 4.68 7.19 8.64
C TYR A 110 5.41 6.20 7.73
N LYS A 111 5.42 4.90 8.10
CA LYS A 111 5.95 3.79 7.30
C LYS A 111 4.84 2.93 6.67
N ASP A 112 3.57 3.21 6.96
CA ASP A 112 2.41 2.52 6.42
C ASP A 112 2.18 2.96 4.96
N VAL A 113 2.76 2.22 4.02
CA VAL A 113 2.69 2.57 2.59
C VAL A 113 1.36 2.20 1.92
N ASP A 114 0.55 1.36 2.56
CA ASP A 114 -0.80 1.03 2.07
C ASP A 114 -1.89 1.95 2.64
N GLY A 115 -1.55 2.77 3.65
CA GLY A 115 -2.47 3.74 4.27
C GLY A 115 -3.63 3.10 5.05
N LEU A 116 -3.42 1.91 5.62
CA LEU A 116 -4.46 1.09 6.24
C LEU A 116 -4.49 1.16 7.77
N THR A 117 -3.52 1.82 8.40
CA THR A 117 -3.56 2.07 9.85
C THR A 117 -4.75 2.97 10.21
N TRP A 118 -5.32 2.78 11.40
CA TRP A 118 -6.39 3.66 11.88
C TRP A 118 -5.98 5.13 11.88
N TYR A 119 -4.69 5.41 12.11
CA TYR A 119 -4.15 6.76 12.04
C TYR A 119 -4.33 7.37 10.65
N ASN A 120 -3.90 6.67 9.58
CA ASN A 120 -3.99 7.18 8.21
C ASN A 120 -5.44 7.25 7.73
N ILE A 121 -6.26 6.22 8.01
CA ILE A 121 -7.69 6.21 7.69
C ILE A 121 -8.43 7.34 8.43
N GLY A 122 -8.15 7.52 9.73
CA GLY A 122 -8.76 8.60 10.52
C GLY A 122 -8.43 9.99 9.98
N ARG A 123 -7.18 10.23 9.60
CA ARG A 123 -6.77 11.50 8.97
C ARG A 123 -7.44 11.72 7.61
N LEU A 124 -7.48 10.67 6.78
CA LEU A 124 -8.14 10.72 5.49
C LEU A 124 -9.62 11.12 5.63
N SER A 125 -10.34 10.48 6.56
CA SER A 125 -11.76 10.77 6.81
C SER A 125 -12.02 12.19 7.34
N GLN A 126 -11.00 12.85 7.90
CA GLN A 126 -11.06 14.24 8.37
C GLN A 126 -10.58 15.26 7.32
N GLY A 127 -10.25 14.82 6.10
CA GLY A 127 -9.65 15.68 5.09
C GLY A 127 -8.25 16.19 5.44
N ILE A 128 -7.56 15.54 6.40
CA ILE A 128 -6.20 15.88 6.80
C ILE A 128 -5.24 15.04 5.95
N TYR A 129 -4.11 15.64 5.54
CA TYR A 129 -3.10 14.91 4.79
C TYR A 129 -2.73 13.57 5.47
N ALA A 130 -2.81 12.50 4.71
CA ALA A 130 -2.49 11.15 5.11
C ALA A 130 -1.92 10.37 3.91
N ILE A 131 -1.36 9.19 4.16
CA ILE A 131 -1.09 8.23 3.09
C ILE A 131 -2.42 7.54 2.78
N PRO A 132 -3.03 7.78 1.61
CA PRO A 132 -4.32 7.16 1.28
C PRO A 132 -4.11 5.72 0.82
N PRO A 133 -5.10 4.83 1.00
CA PRO A 133 -5.04 3.48 0.47
C PRO A 133 -4.78 3.47 -1.04
N CYS A 134 -3.91 2.54 -1.49
CA CYS A 134 -3.38 2.55 -2.85
C CYS A 134 -4.45 2.42 -3.93
N THR A 135 -5.49 1.58 -3.72
CA THR A 135 -6.54 1.35 -4.73
C THR A 135 -7.44 2.58 -4.91
N PRO A 136 -8.02 3.20 -3.87
CA PRO A 136 -8.74 4.46 -3.99
C PRO A 136 -7.91 5.57 -4.65
N LYS A 137 -6.67 5.73 -4.20
CA LYS A 137 -5.75 6.70 -4.80
C LYS A 137 -5.58 6.47 -6.31
N GLY A 138 -5.34 5.21 -6.72
CA GLY A 138 -5.16 4.87 -8.13
C GLY A 138 -6.42 5.12 -8.97
N VAL A 139 -7.62 4.95 -8.39
CA VAL A 139 -8.89 5.29 -9.06
C VAL A 139 -8.97 6.80 -9.32
N ILE A 140 -8.75 7.62 -8.31
CA ILE A 140 -8.79 9.08 -8.43
C ILE A 140 -7.72 9.57 -9.43
N GLU A 141 -6.47 9.15 -9.26
CA GLU A 141 -5.38 9.56 -10.17
C GLU A 141 -5.62 9.13 -11.62
N LEU A 142 -6.29 7.97 -11.84
CA LEU A 142 -6.66 7.54 -13.20
C LEU A 142 -7.77 8.40 -13.79
N MET A 143 -8.73 8.83 -12.98
CA MET A 143 -9.80 9.76 -13.42
C MET A 143 -9.20 11.13 -13.76
N ASP A 144 -8.32 11.65 -12.92
CA ASP A 144 -7.62 12.91 -13.17
C ASP A 144 -6.77 12.85 -14.46
N PHE A 145 -6.08 11.73 -14.69
CA PHE A 145 -5.31 11.51 -15.92
C PHE A 145 -6.14 11.57 -17.20
N TYR A 146 -7.43 11.24 -17.12
CA TYR A 146 -8.38 11.30 -18.23
C TYR A 146 -9.29 12.52 -18.18
N ASP A 147 -8.97 13.54 -17.40
CA ASP A 147 -9.74 14.77 -17.24
C ASP A 147 -11.21 14.54 -16.86
N ILE A 148 -11.47 13.48 -16.04
CA ILE A 148 -12.82 13.16 -15.55
C ILE A 148 -13.05 13.91 -14.24
N SER A 149 -13.74 15.06 -14.32
CA SER A 149 -14.14 15.81 -13.13
C SER A 149 -15.28 15.10 -12.38
N LEU A 150 -15.13 15.02 -11.06
CA LEU A 150 -16.17 14.55 -10.13
C LEU A 150 -16.99 15.71 -9.55
N GLU A 151 -16.55 16.94 -9.72
CA GLU A 151 -17.22 18.11 -9.16
C GLU A 151 -18.66 18.22 -9.68
N GLY A 152 -19.62 18.31 -8.76
CA GLY A 152 -21.04 18.39 -9.07
C GLY A 152 -21.65 17.12 -9.67
N LYS A 153 -21.00 15.97 -9.56
CA LYS A 153 -21.51 14.68 -10.06
C LYS A 153 -22.09 13.83 -8.94
N ASP A 154 -23.15 13.10 -9.26
CA ASP A 154 -23.66 12.03 -8.42
C ASP A 154 -22.79 10.78 -8.67
N VAL A 155 -22.17 10.25 -7.61
CA VAL A 155 -21.28 9.09 -7.66
C VAL A 155 -21.84 7.98 -6.80
N LEU A 156 -21.97 6.78 -7.37
CA LEU A 156 -22.35 5.58 -6.64
C LEU A 156 -21.13 4.66 -6.47
N ILE A 157 -20.77 4.35 -5.22
CA ILE A 157 -19.72 3.38 -4.89
C ILE A 157 -20.39 2.10 -4.37
N ILE A 158 -20.16 0.96 -5.06
CA ILE A 158 -20.69 -0.35 -4.67
C ILE A 158 -19.57 -1.14 -4.00
N ASN A 159 -19.15 -0.70 -2.85
CA ASN A 159 -18.12 -1.35 -2.02
C ASN A 159 -18.15 -0.70 -0.62
N ASP A 160 -18.08 -1.51 0.46
CA ASP A 160 -18.09 -1.02 1.85
C ASP A 160 -16.82 -1.42 2.62
N SER A 161 -15.76 -1.84 1.91
CA SER A 161 -14.52 -2.24 2.57
C SER A 161 -13.71 -1.05 3.08
N ASN A 162 -12.93 -1.27 4.14
CA ASN A 162 -11.96 -0.31 4.62
C ASN A 162 -10.77 -0.12 3.65
N LEU A 163 -10.59 -1.07 2.70
CA LEU A 163 -9.53 -1.03 1.70
C LEU A 163 -9.87 -0.14 0.51
N VAL A 164 -11.13 -0.08 0.10
CA VAL A 164 -11.54 0.58 -1.15
C VAL A 164 -12.72 1.51 -0.96
N GLY A 165 -13.89 0.98 -0.57
CA GLY A 165 -15.15 1.73 -0.64
C GLY A 165 -15.16 2.95 0.28
N LYS A 166 -14.89 2.75 1.56
CA LYS A 166 -14.87 3.85 2.54
C LYS A 166 -13.80 4.91 2.24
N PRO A 167 -12.54 4.54 1.91
CA PRO A 167 -11.54 5.53 1.56
C PRO A 167 -11.78 6.24 0.23
N LEU A 168 -12.62 5.67 -0.65
CA LEU A 168 -12.94 6.30 -1.94
C LEU A 168 -14.10 7.31 -1.82
N ALA A 169 -14.96 7.14 -0.82
CA ALA A 169 -16.10 8.01 -0.54
C ALA A 169 -15.67 9.29 0.19
#